data_eed625e032e211d73d3da596863a1de5
#
_entry.id   eed625e032e211d73d3da596863a1de5
#
_cell.length_a   1.000
_cell.length_b   1.000
_cell.length_c   1.000
_cell.angle_alpha   90.00
_cell.angle_beta   90.00
_cell.angle_gamma   90.00
#
_symmetry.space_group_name_H-M   'P 1'
#
loop_
_entity.id
_entity.type
_entity.pdbx_description
1 polymer ?
#
loop_
_entity_poly.entity_id
_entity_poly.type
_entity_poly.pdbx_seq_one_letter_code
_entity_poly.pdbx_strand_id
1 'polypeptide(L)'
;ITEKERESINPYKVLAFTKSNIWQDLKNSKEYYQEKPFYINVPASDIYDEDVSENILVQGIIDLYFIDKNDKLVLLDYKTDFVENGREQELVNKYKEQLNLYKQALEEALHRKVDKVYIYSVYLEKEIEVKIS
;
A
#
# COMPACT_ATOMS: atom_id res chain seq x y z
N ILE A 1 -4.98 5.03 -4.60
CA ILE A 1 -5.35 5.36 -5.98
C ILE A 1 -6.37 6.49 -5.99
N THR A 2 -6.13 7.50 -6.82
CA THR A 2 -7.04 8.62 -6.96
C THR A 2 -8.21 8.23 -7.86
N GLU A 3 -9.30 9.00 -7.78
CA GLU A 3 -10.46 8.80 -8.64
C GLU A 3 -10.09 8.97 -10.12
N LYS A 4 -9.23 9.94 -10.43
CA LYS A 4 -8.73 10.16 -11.78
C LYS A 4 -7.93 8.97 -12.30
N GLU A 5 -7.07 8.39 -11.46
CA GLU A 5 -6.31 7.19 -11.79
C GLU A 5 -7.25 6.01 -12.05
N ARG A 6 -8.28 5.88 -11.22
CA ARG A 6 -9.28 4.82 -11.34
C ARG A 6 -10.03 4.91 -12.67
N GLU A 7 -10.42 6.12 -13.06
CA GLU A 7 -11.11 6.37 -14.33
C GLU A 7 -10.24 6.08 -15.55
N SER A 8 -8.92 6.24 -15.41
CA SER A 8 -7.96 6.02 -16.49
C SER A 8 -7.55 4.57 -16.66
N ILE A 9 -7.90 3.68 -15.72
CA ILE A 9 -7.50 2.28 -15.79
C ILE A 9 -8.31 1.53 -16.86
N ASN A 10 -7.57 0.89 -17.78
CA ASN A 10 -8.14 0.08 -18.83
C ASN A 10 -8.87 -1.15 -18.23
N PRO A 11 -10.09 -1.48 -18.69
CA PRO A 11 -10.83 -2.66 -18.19
C PRO A 11 -10.05 -3.97 -18.25
N TYR A 12 -9.17 -4.15 -19.21
CA TYR A 12 -8.31 -5.34 -19.29
C TYR A 12 -7.33 -5.42 -18.13
N LYS A 13 -6.89 -4.29 -17.61
CA LYS A 13 -6.01 -4.23 -16.42
C LYS A 13 -6.76 -4.63 -15.16
N VAL A 14 -8.01 -4.25 -15.05
CA VAL A 14 -8.88 -4.68 -13.95
C VAL A 14 -9.10 -6.19 -14.00
N LEU A 15 -9.34 -6.73 -15.20
CA LEU A 15 -9.49 -8.17 -15.39
C LEU A 15 -8.20 -8.91 -15.00
N ALA A 16 -7.03 -8.37 -15.35
CA ALA A 16 -5.75 -8.95 -14.97
C ALA A 16 -5.61 -9.03 -13.44
N PHE A 17 -6.03 -7.96 -12.73
CA PHE A 17 -6.02 -7.96 -11.27
C PHE A 17 -6.85 -9.11 -10.69
N THR A 18 -8.02 -9.37 -11.25
CA THR A 18 -8.90 -10.46 -10.76
C THR A 18 -8.33 -11.85 -11.01
N LYS A 19 -7.24 -11.97 -11.78
CA LYS A 19 -6.53 -13.23 -11.99
C LYS A 19 -5.27 -13.35 -11.15
N SER A 20 -4.95 -12.33 -10.35
CA SER A 20 -3.75 -12.32 -9.52
C SER A 20 -3.89 -13.18 -8.26
N ASN A 21 -2.74 -13.57 -7.69
CA ASN A 21 -2.74 -14.28 -6.42
C ASN A 21 -3.26 -13.41 -5.28
N ILE A 22 -2.91 -12.12 -5.30
CA ILE A 22 -3.37 -11.21 -4.25
C ILE A 22 -4.90 -11.04 -4.28
N TRP A 23 -5.51 -11.09 -5.45
CA TRP A 23 -6.98 -11.09 -5.57
C TRP A 23 -7.59 -12.33 -4.92
N GLN A 24 -6.97 -13.51 -5.11
CA GLN A 24 -7.46 -14.74 -4.49
C GLN A 24 -7.40 -14.64 -2.96
N ASP A 25 -6.33 -14.08 -2.43
CA ASP A 25 -6.20 -13.86 -0.98
C ASP A 25 -7.27 -12.90 -0.48
N LEU A 26 -7.51 -11.82 -1.20
CA LEU A 26 -8.55 -10.84 -0.89
C LEU A 26 -9.95 -11.47 -0.92
N LYS A 27 -10.23 -12.22 -1.97
CA LYS A 27 -11.52 -12.88 -2.15
C LYS A 27 -11.84 -13.85 -1.02
N ASN A 28 -10.81 -14.52 -0.51
CA ASN A 28 -10.94 -15.49 0.60
C ASN A 28 -10.67 -14.86 1.97
N SER A 29 -10.54 -13.54 2.03
CA SER A 29 -10.24 -12.84 3.29
C SER A 29 -11.39 -12.93 4.28
N LYS A 30 -11.06 -12.80 5.56
CA LYS A 30 -12.04 -12.72 6.65
C LYS A 30 -12.76 -11.38 6.62
N GLU A 31 -12.02 -10.30 6.35
CA GLU A 31 -12.55 -8.95 6.24
C GLU A 31 -11.62 -8.10 5.40
N TYR A 32 -12.16 -7.08 4.75
CA TYR A 32 -11.38 -6.16 3.95
C TYR A 32 -11.93 -4.73 4.07
N TYR A 33 -11.06 -3.74 3.86
CA TYR A 33 -11.39 -2.34 3.97
C TYR A 33 -10.72 -1.58 2.83
N GLN A 34 -11.50 -0.77 2.10
CA GLN A 34 -11.04 0.01 0.96
C GLN A 34 -11.07 1.49 1.27
N GLU A 35 -10.09 2.22 0.73
CA GLU A 35 -10.07 3.69 0.78
C GLU A 35 -10.24 4.24 2.18
N LYS A 36 -9.46 3.70 3.12
CA LYS A 36 -9.50 4.13 4.51
C LYS A 36 -8.60 5.34 4.74
N PRO A 37 -9.16 6.47 5.17
CA PRO A 37 -8.34 7.61 5.56
C PRO A 37 -7.58 7.30 6.84
N PHE A 38 -6.39 7.85 6.95
CA PHE A 38 -5.59 7.72 8.16
C PHE A 38 -4.95 9.05 8.52
N TYR A 39 -4.61 9.18 9.80
CA TYR A 39 -3.89 10.32 10.37
C TYR A 39 -2.82 9.78 11.30
N ILE A 40 -1.59 10.25 11.15
CA ILE A 40 -0.50 9.85 12.03
C ILE A 40 0.39 11.06 12.35
N ASN A 41 0.78 11.19 13.61
CA ASN A 41 1.77 12.18 14.02
C ASN A 41 3.16 11.54 13.95
N VAL A 42 4.06 12.17 13.22
CA VAL A 42 5.45 11.72 13.11
C VAL A 42 6.37 12.86 13.50
N PRO A 43 7.54 12.56 14.09
CA PRO A 43 8.53 13.61 14.35
C PRO A 43 8.96 14.26 13.04
N ALA A 44 9.11 15.58 13.04
CA ALA A 44 9.55 16.30 11.84
C ALA A 44 10.91 15.81 11.36
N SER A 45 11.77 15.38 12.27
CA SER A 45 13.08 14.81 11.98
C SER A 45 13.02 13.53 11.13
N ASP A 46 11.88 12.81 11.13
CA ASP A 46 11.70 11.60 10.32
C ASP A 46 11.39 11.94 8.86
N ILE A 47 10.93 13.15 8.58
CA ILE A 47 10.55 13.61 7.25
C ILE A 47 11.59 14.54 6.65
N TYR A 48 12.14 15.43 7.47
CA TYR A 48 13.16 16.39 7.06
C TYR A 48 14.53 16.00 7.63
N ASP A 49 15.60 16.24 6.87
CA ASP A 49 16.97 16.01 7.32
C ASP A 49 17.43 17.06 8.34
N GLU A 50 16.52 17.60 9.14
CA GLU A 50 16.80 18.60 10.15
C GLU A 50 16.36 18.08 11.51
N ASP A 51 17.13 18.43 12.53
CA ASP A 51 16.80 18.08 13.91
C ASP A 51 15.74 19.06 14.46
N VAL A 52 14.49 18.78 14.13
CA VAL A 52 13.35 19.58 14.56
C VAL A 52 12.55 18.78 15.59
N SER A 53 12.28 19.41 16.73
CA SER A 53 11.57 18.75 17.84
C SER A 53 10.05 18.69 17.68
N GLU A 54 9.51 19.27 16.61
CA GLU A 54 8.08 19.29 16.35
C GLU A 54 7.57 18.02 15.70
N ASN A 55 6.29 17.71 15.93
CA ASN A 55 5.59 16.63 15.25
C ASN A 55 4.80 17.17 14.07
N ILE A 56 4.71 16.38 13.02
CA ILE A 56 3.92 16.71 11.83
C ILE A 56 2.77 15.72 11.72
N LEU A 57 1.57 16.26 11.50
CA LEU A 57 0.41 15.43 11.20
C LEU A 57 0.46 15.03 9.73
N VAL A 58 0.62 13.74 9.48
CA VAL A 58 0.55 13.18 8.13
C VAL A 58 -0.83 12.56 7.95
N GLN A 59 -1.47 12.87 6.84
CA GLN A 59 -2.77 12.29 6.51
C GLN A 59 -2.74 11.74 5.10
N GLY A 60 -3.52 10.70 4.85
CA GLY A 60 -3.61 10.08 3.55
C GLY A 60 -4.74 9.06 3.51
N ILE A 61 -4.77 8.29 2.42
CA ILE A 61 -5.78 7.26 2.21
C ILE A 61 -5.07 5.96 1.88
N ILE A 62 -5.39 4.92 2.64
CA ILE A 62 -4.92 3.56 2.35
C ILE A 62 -5.87 2.96 1.33
N ASP A 63 -5.34 2.49 0.20
CA ASP A 63 -6.17 1.92 -0.87
C ASP A 63 -6.93 0.69 -0.39
N LEU A 64 -6.24 -0.24 0.25
CA LEU A 64 -6.83 -1.50 0.67
C LEU A 64 -6.00 -2.12 1.79
N TYR A 65 -6.67 -2.64 2.82
CA TYR A 65 -6.07 -3.63 3.71
C TYR A 65 -7.10 -4.71 4.03
N PHE A 66 -6.60 -5.88 4.33
CA PHE A 66 -7.48 -7.01 4.63
C PHE A 66 -6.81 -7.99 5.59
N ILE A 67 -7.63 -8.80 6.23
CA ILE A 67 -7.16 -9.90 7.07
C ILE A 67 -7.45 -11.18 6.29
N ASP A 68 -6.38 -11.89 5.91
CA ASP A 68 -6.54 -13.08 5.08
C ASP A 68 -7.07 -14.28 5.89
N LYS A 69 -7.30 -15.38 5.21
CA LYS A 69 -7.85 -16.60 5.84
C LYS A 69 -6.96 -17.17 6.94
N ASN A 70 -5.68 -16.82 6.92
CA ASN A 70 -4.69 -17.25 7.93
C ASN A 70 -4.47 -16.21 9.02
N ASP A 71 -5.37 -15.24 9.12
CA ASP A 71 -5.33 -14.14 10.10
C ASP A 71 -4.13 -13.21 9.95
N LYS A 72 -3.61 -13.07 8.74
CA LYS A 72 -2.53 -12.14 8.42
C LYS A 72 -3.10 -10.80 7.97
N LEU A 73 -2.55 -9.72 8.51
CA LEU A 73 -2.93 -8.36 8.11
C LEU A 73 -2.08 -7.95 6.91
N VAL A 74 -2.74 -7.67 5.80
CA VAL A 74 -2.11 -7.38 4.51
C VAL A 74 -2.48 -5.97 4.07
N LEU A 75 -1.47 -5.17 3.72
CA LEU A 75 -1.63 -3.83 3.17
C LEU A 75 -1.30 -3.87 1.68
N LEU A 76 -2.21 -3.36 0.87
CA LEU A 76 -2.06 -3.35 -0.59
C LEU A 76 -2.26 -1.93 -1.12
N ASP A 77 -1.34 -1.48 -1.96
CA ASP A 77 -1.40 -0.18 -2.60
C ASP A 77 -1.29 -0.35 -4.11
N TYR A 78 -2.20 0.30 -4.87
CA TYR A 78 -2.20 0.23 -6.32
C TYR A 78 -1.33 1.34 -6.90
N LYS A 79 -0.45 1.00 -7.85
CA LYS A 79 0.36 1.98 -8.57
C LYS A 79 0.22 1.80 -10.07
N THR A 80 0.02 2.92 -10.76
CA THR A 80 -0.16 2.94 -12.23
C THR A 80 1.11 3.36 -12.96
N ASP A 81 2.19 3.59 -12.25
CA ASP A 81 3.49 3.99 -12.81
C ASP A 81 3.94 3.02 -13.89
N PHE A 82 4.56 3.56 -14.95
CA PHE A 82 5.30 2.74 -15.90
C PHE A 82 6.53 2.15 -15.23
N VAL A 83 6.73 0.86 -15.40
CA VAL A 83 7.89 0.14 -14.86
C VAL A 83 8.38 -0.83 -15.91
N GLU A 84 9.68 -0.78 -16.22
CA GLU A 84 10.27 -1.78 -17.11
C GLU A 84 10.28 -3.14 -16.43
N ASN A 85 10.01 -4.19 -17.19
CA ASN A 85 10.04 -5.55 -16.70
C ASN A 85 11.45 -5.88 -16.18
N GLY A 86 11.50 -6.41 -14.95
CA GLY A 86 12.77 -6.67 -14.27
C GLY A 86 13.26 -5.52 -13.40
N ARG A 87 12.58 -4.35 -13.42
CA ARG A 87 12.95 -3.18 -12.62
C ARG A 87 11.93 -2.86 -11.53
N GLU A 88 11.29 -3.87 -10.99
CA GLU A 88 10.29 -3.74 -9.91
C GLU A 88 10.85 -3.04 -8.68
N GLN A 89 12.14 -3.23 -8.41
CA GLN A 89 12.79 -2.62 -7.24
C GLN A 89 12.80 -1.08 -7.32
N GLU A 90 12.81 -0.50 -8.52
CA GLU A 90 12.73 0.95 -8.68
C GLU A 90 11.39 1.48 -8.18
N LEU A 91 10.31 0.76 -8.45
CA LEU A 91 8.97 1.12 -7.96
C LEU A 91 8.91 1.03 -6.43
N VAL A 92 9.46 -0.04 -5.88
CA VAL A 92 9.54 -0.23 -4.42
C VAL A 92 10.31 0.91 -3.78
N ASN A 93 11.49 1.25 -4.32
CA ASN A 93 12.32 2.32 -3.78
C ASN A 93 11.62 3.68 -3.80
N LYS A 94 10.83 3.93 -4.84
CA LYS A 94 10.09 5.18 -4.98
C LYS A 94 9.02 5.35 -3.90
N TYR A 95 8.36 4.27 -3.50
CA TYR A 95 7.19 4.33 -2.62
C TYR A 95 7.39 3.74 -1.23
N LYS A 96 8.59 3.24 -0.93
CA LYS A 96 8.87 2.55 0.33
C LYS A 96 8.59 3.42 1.56
N GLU A 97 8.97 4.69 1.53
CA GLU A 97 8.74 5.59 2.66
C GLU A 97 7.25 5.85 2.87
N GLN A 98 6.50 6.08 1.79
CA GLN A 98 5.05 6.24 1.86
C GLN A 98 4.38 5.01 2.46
N LEU A 99 4.78 3.83 2.00
CA LEU A 99 4.22 2.58 2.49
C LEU A 99 4.59 2.32 3.95
N ASN A 100 5.76 2.75 4.38
CA ASN A 100 6.15 2.66 5.77
C ASN A 100 5.24 3.53 6.66
N LEU A 101 4.89 4.72 6.21
CA LEU A 101 3.95 5.59 6.94
C LEU A 101 2.55 4.95 7.00
N TYR A 102 2.09 4.37 5.91
CA TYR A 102 0.80 3.66 5.88
C TYR A 102 0.80 2.48 6.85
N LYS A 103 1.90 1.71 6.85
CA LYS A 103 2.06 0.58 7.77
C LYS A 103 2.00 1.04 9.21
N GLN A 104 2.76 2.10 9.57
CA GLN A 104 2.76 2.65 10.92
C GLN A 104 1.38 3.13 11.36
N ALA A 105 0.68 3.85 10.48
CA ALA A 105 -0.64 4.37 10.77
C ALA A 105 -1.64 3.23 11.02
N LEU A 106 -1.58 2.19 10.20
CA LEU A 106 -2.45 1.04 10.32
C LEU A 106 -2.17 0.25 11.60
N GLU A 107 -0.89 0.06 11.93
CA GLU A 107 -0.48 -0.63 13.16
C GLU A 107 -0.94 0.13 14.40
N GLU A 108 -0.84 1.47 14.41
CA GLU A 108 -1.34 2.28 15.51
C GLU A 108 -2.86 2.17 15.65
N ALA A 109 -3.58 2.26 14.52
CA ALA A 109 -5.04 2.24 14.54
C ALA A 109 -5.60 0.90 14.98
N LEU A 110 -4.99 -0.20 14.57
CA LEU A 110 -5.49 -1.55 14.81
C LEU A 110 -4.83 -2.26 15.99
N HIS A 111 -3.79 -1.66 16.57
CA HIS A 111 -3.01 -2.25 17.67
C HIS A 111 -2.50 -3.66 17.34
N ARG A 112 -2.03 -3.84 16.12
CA ARG A 112 -1.41 -5.09 15.68
C ARG A 112 -0.42 -4.81 14.56
N LYS A 113 0.50 -5.73 14.31
CA LYS A 113 1.49 -5.58 13.25
C LYS A 113 0.90 -5.92 11.89
N VAL A 114 1.35 -5.18 10.88
CA VAL A 114 1.08 -5.50 9.48
C VAL A 114 2.06 -6.62 9.09
N ASP A 115 1.52 -7.74 8.62
CA ASP A 115 2.32 -8.91 8.29
C ASP A 115 2.92 -8.83 6.90
N LYS A 116 2.19 -8.25 5.96
CA LYS A 116 2.63 -8.17 4.56
C LYS A 116 2.24 -6.84 3.95
N VAL A 117 3.13 -6.30 3.13
CA VAL A 117 2.90 -5.06 2.37
C VAL A 117 3.16 -5.36 0.90
N TYR A 118 2.22 -5.00 0.05
CA TYR A 118 2.32 -5.19 -1.40
C TYR A 118 2.03 -3.91 -2.15
N ILE A 119 2.75 -3.72 -3.25
CA ILE A 119 2.34 -2.84 -4.33
C ILE A 119 1.75 -3.73 -5.43
N TYR A 120 0.55 -3.39 -5.89
CA TYR A 120 0.06 -4.00 -7.13
C TYR A 120 0.40 -3.05 -8.28
N SER A 121 1.30 -3.48 -9.16
CA SER A 121 1.64 -2.72 -10.36
C SER A 121 0.58 -2.99 -11.42
N VAL A 122 -0.23 -1.98 -11.71
CA VAL A 122 -1.24 -2.08 -12.76
C VAL A 122 -0.58 -2.29 -14.13
N TYR A 123 0.55 -1.60 -14.36
CA TYR A 123 1.30 -1.73 -15.61
C TYR A 123 1.86 -3.13 -15.82
N LEU A 124 2.53 -3.70 -14.82
CA LEU A 124 3.12 -5.03 -14.91
C LEU A 124 2.11 -6.15 -14.67
N GLU A 125 0.91 -5.82 -14.19
CA GLU A 125 -0.16 -6.78 -13.90
C GLU A 125 0.25 -7.82 -12.86
N LYS A 126 0.95 -7.37 -11.80
CA LYS A 126 1.37 -8.28 -10.73
C LYS A 126 1.56 -7.55 -9.40
N GLU A 127 1.47 -8.32 -8.32
CA GLU A 127 1.82 -7.88 -6.98
C GLU A 127 3.33 -7.95 -6.76
N ILE A 128 3.83 -6.96 -6.02
CA ILE A 128 5.24 -6.87 -5.65
C ILE A 128 5.29 -6.74 -4.13
N GLU A 129 5.90 -7.69 -3.46
CA GLU A 129 6.04 -7.62 -2.01
C GLU A 129 7.08 -6.58 -1.63
N VAL A 130 6.73 -5.74 -0.64
CA VAL A 130 7.62 -4.70 -0.12
C VAL A 130 8.06 -5.10 1.27
N LYS A 131 9.35 -5.37 1.44
CA LYS A 131 9.92 -5.72 2.73
C LYS A 131 10.23 -4.45 3.51
N ILE A 132 9.55 -4.24 4.61
CA ILE A 132 9.77 -3.12 5.52
C ILE A 132 10.12 -3.69 6.88
N SER A 133 11.28 -3.36 7.36
CA SER A 133 11.76 -3.79 8.67
C SER A 133 11.24 -2.89 9.80
#